data_18e051d66feb52f7efe7ca5296e3063a
#
_entry.id   18e051d66feb52f7efe7ca5296e3063a
#
_cell.length_a   1.000
_cell.length_b   1.000
_cell.length_c   1.000
_cell.angle_alpha   90.00
_cell.angle_beta   90.00
_cell.angle_gamma   90.00
#
_symmetry.space_group_name_H-M   'P 1'
#
loop_
_entity.id
_entity.type
_entity.pdbx_description
1 polymer ?
#
loop_
_entity_poly.entity_id
_entity_poly.type
_entity_poly.pdbx_seq_one_letter_code
_entity_poly.pdbx_strand_id
1 'polypeptide(L)'
;MSAIRPRRSRTATRLFLTVVLSIAVAAAASPPSAGETVMVDGVPHVQNGDTPRDGRQTLTLEEVWRVGGDDDEGLLLAMVTEVCGDEDGNVYVLDPRLCQVHVFSPEGELLRTVFHEGEGPGETLRPRDLVVTADGIGVAEEFPGKIIMVDREGLPMSNFRPASKDEAGGNMGALAGVDFGGGNLVLAGVEIRRRETQTVQDRVNFLASFSESGEETARYCESQTTYDFANFRFSEREHTPTFWWGFDVDQDGKVYVAPDRDAYAISVFRPDGSLERVIEREYEPYMRTEKEKNGLYNIFNSAVRELPIEVKIEVEDSAPAIDYFHRGLRVDGDGNLWVTSSRGLRDHAGGAMLTYDVFDPEGNFVRQVAVECEGDSYYDVMFWISNDEVVQVTNAMAALAAQFGSGATVDAEDEEAEPQAVICYRVKKAGL
;
A
#
# COMPACT_ATOMS: atom_id res chain seq x y z
N MET A 1 -0.82 82.99 74.42
CA MET A 1 -1.92 82.10 74.00
C MET A 1 -1.35 81.12 73.07
N SER A 2 -1.03 79.96 73.60
CA SER A 2 -0.22 78.93 72.97
C SER A 2 -1.14 77.80 72.49
N ALA A 3 -1.07 77.46 71.18
CA ALA A 3 -1.82 76.34 70.63
C ALA A 3 -0.90 75.11 70.44
N ILE A 4 -1.20 74.06 71.13
CA ILE A 4 -0.51 72.76 71.14
C ILE A 4 -0.97 71.99 69.86
N ARG A 5 -0.03 71.57 69.02
CA ARG A 5 -0.30 70.62 67.94
C ARG A 5 -0.03 69.20 68.42
N PRO A 6 -0.88 68.22 68.12
CA PRO A 6 -0.59 66.83 68.40
C PRO A 6 0.29 66.17 67.32
N ARG A 7 1.26 65.38 67.74
CA ARG A 7 2.15 64.55 66.91
C ARG A 7 1.36 63.38 66.30
N ARG A 8 1.36 63.25 64.93
CA ARG A 8 0.89 62.08 64.24
C ARG A 8 2.01 61.00 64.16
N SER A 9 1.74 59.83 64.78
CA SER A 9 2.50 58.62 64.72
C SER A 9 2.32 58.05 63.24
N ARG A 10 3.41 57.81 62.52
CA ARG A 10 3.41 57.08 61.29
C ARG A 10 3.73 55.61 61.58
N THR A 11 2.70 54.75 61.56
CA THR A 11 2.85 53.28 61.57
C THR A 11 3.16 52.87 60.14
N ALA A 12 4.39 52.43 59.88
CA ALA A 12 4.78 51.87 58.60
C ALA A 12 4.35 50.40 58.54
N THR A 13 3.28 50.13 57.82
CA THR A 13 2.87 48.75 57.47
C THR A 13 3.79 48.25 56.36
N ARG A 14 4.68 47.31 56.72
CA ARG A 14 5.48 46.59 55.70
C ARG A 14 4.60 45.50 55.10
N LEU A 15 4.22 45.71 53.83
CA LEU A 15 3.55 44.68 53.02
C LEU A 15 4.64 43.72 52.53
N PHE A 16 4.63 42.48 53.07
CA PHE A 16 5.44 41.36 52.54
C PHE A 16 4.73 40.84 51.31
N LEU A 17 5.26 41.13 50.11
CA LEU A 17 4.85 40.57 48.87
C LEU A 17 5.55 39.20 48.69
N THR A 18 4.85 38.11 49.06
CA THR A 18 5.34 36.77 48.79
C THR A 18 5.09 36.44 47.31
N VAL A 19 6.13 36.51 46.51
CA VAL A 19 6.11 36.03 45.12
C VAL A 19 6.21 34.52 45.20
N VAL A 20 5.09 33.82 45.00
CA VAL A 20 5.07 32.37 44.74
C VAL A 20 5.46 32.16 43.28
N LEU A 21 6.72 31.81 43.05
CA LEU A 21 7.23 31.40 41.73
C LEU A 21 6.74 29.97 41.48
N SER A 22 5.61 29.81 40.83
CA SER A 22 5.15 28.50 40.32
C SER A 22 6.04 28.09 39.17
N ILE A 23 7.02 27.24 39.41
CA ILE A 23 7.77 26.54 38.36
C ILE A 23 6.80 25.46 37.82
N ALA A 24 6.14 25.76 36.71
CA ALA A 24 5.50 24.75 35.90
C ALA A 24 6.64 23.91 35.28
N VAL A 25 6.95 22.77 35.87
CA VAL A 25 7.72 21.72 35.21
C VAL A 25 6.80 21.17 34.12
N ALA A 26 6.96 21.64 32.90
CA ALA A 26 6.46 20.92 31.76
C ALA A 26 7.22 19.59 31.77
N ALA A 27 6.56 18.52 32.25
CA ALA A 27 7.01 17.17 31.96
C ALA A 27 7.02 17.07 30.45
N ALA A 28 8.20 17.12 29.83
CA ALA A 28 8.38 16.65 28.49
C ALA A 28 7.94 15.18 28.54
N ALA A 29 6.81 14.86 27.92
CA ALA A 29 6.44 13.48 27.72
C ALA A 29 7.61 12.82 26.98
N SER A 30 8.26 11.86 27.62
CA SER A 30 9.24 11.03 26.94
C SER A 30 8.51 10.41 25.73
N PRO A 31 9.16 10.33 24.56
CA PRO A 31 8.56 9.61 23.45
C PRO A 31 8.15 8.21 23.93
N PRO A 32 7.05 7.66 23.43
CA PRO A 32 6.62 6.32 23.82
C PRO A 32 7.77 5.34 23.62
N SER A 33 7.98 4.48 24.61
CA SER A 33 8.98 3.41 24.49
C SER A 33 8.52 2.44 23.40
N ALA A 34 9.46 1.88 22.62
CA ALA A 34 9.11 0.87 21.64
C ALA A 34 8.26 -0.24 22.28
N GLY A 35 7.11 -0.54 21.67
CA GLY A 35 6.22 -1.60 22.12
C GLY A 35 5.31 -1.28 23.31
N GLU A 36 5.11 -0.02 23.70
CA GLU A 36 4.12 0.33 24.72
C GLU A 36 2.70 0.11 24.18
N THR A 37 1.90 -0.70 24.90
CA THR A 37 0.51 -0.95 24.51
C THR A 37 -0.43 -0.06 25.32
N VAL A 38 -1.21 0.76 24.61
CA VAL A 38 -2.23 1.66 25.18
C VAL A 38 -3.60 1.23 24.68
N MET A 39 -4.60 1.20 25.57
CA MET A 39 -5.98 0.90 25.16
C MET A 39 -6.67 2.18 24.68
N VAL A 40 -7.12 2.18 23.42
CA VAL A 40 -7.91 3.27 22.83
C VAL A 40 -9.26 2.69 22.41
N ASP A 41 -10.36 3.19 22.95
CA ASP A 41 -11.72 2.72 22.69
C ASP A 41 -11.92 1.19 22.77
N GLY A 42 -11.15 0.54 23.66
CA GLY A 42 -11.19 -0.91 23.86
C GLY A 42 -10.32 -1.72 22.92
N VAL A 43 -9.57 -1.09 22.05
CA VAL A 43 -8.60 -1.72 21.12
C VAL A 43 -7.17 -1.48 21.60
N PRO A 44 -6.29 -2.49 21.63
CA PRO A 44 -4.87 -2.32 21.90
C PRO A 44 -4.18 -1.52 20.77
N HIS A 45 -3.50 -0.42 21.11
CA HIS A 45 -2.60 0.31 20.24
C HIS A 45 -1.16 0.06 20.69
N VAL A 46 -0.37 -0.56 19.83
CA VAL A 46 1.06 -0.81 20.07
C VAL A 46 1.84 0.38 19.55
N GLN A 47 2.23 1.27 20.45
CA GLN A 47 2.90 2.52 20.15
C GLN A 47 4.41 2.34 20.12
N ASN A 48 5.02 2.63 18.99
CA ASN A 48 6.45 2.51 18.77
C ASN A 48 7.08 3.89 18.54
N GLY A 49 8.29 4.08 19.06
CA GLY A 49 9.13 5.24 18.74
C GLY A 49 9.72 5.14 17.32
N ASP A 50 10.58 6.12 16.99
CA ASP A 50 11.25 6.19 15.68
C ASP A 50 12.45 5.25 15.53
N THR A 51 12.90 4.64 16.64
CA THR A 51 14.10 3.81 16.71
C THR A 51 13.75 2.34 16.93
N PRO A 52 14.21 1.42 16.07
CA PRO A 52 13.95 -0.01 16.24
C PRO A 52 14.75 -0.59 17.42
N ARG A 53 14.15 -1.57 18.12
CA ARG A 53 14.73 -2.23 19.30
C ARG A 53 16.10 -2.85 19.02
N ASP A 54 16.23 -3.58 17.90
CA ASP A 54 17.41 -4.38 17.54
C ASP A 54 18.30 -3.66 16.49
N GLY A 55 18.01 -2.37 16.24
CA GLY A 55 18.79 -1.50 15.36
C GLY A 55 18.54 -1.74 13.87
N ARG A 56 19.54 -1.37 13.07
CA ARG A 56 19.49 -1.46 11.60
C ARG A 56 20.30 -2.65 11.11
N GLN A 57 19.77 -3.31 10.08
CA GLN A 57 20.39 -4.44 9.41
C GLN A 57 20.43 -4.18 7.91
N THR A 58 21.39 -4.82 7.24
CA THR A 58 21.48 -4.80 5.79
C THR A 58 21.17 -6.19 5.26
N LEU A 59 20.31 -6.23 4.26
CA LEU A 59 19.97 -7.43 3.50
C LEU A 59 20.69 -7.37 2.17
N THR A 60 21.58 -8.32 1.94
CA THR A 60 22.27 -8.47 0.65
C THR A 60 21.56 -9.54 -0.17
N LEU A 61 21.29 -9.22 -1.42
CA LEU A 61 20.63 -10.09 -2.37
C LEU A 61 21.65 -10.75 -3.32
N GLU A 62 21.33 -11.95 -3.78
CA GLU A 62 22.07 -12.66 -4.85
C GLU A 62 21.12 -12.93 -5.99
N GLU A 63 21.44 -12.40 -7.17
CA GLU A 63 20.65 -12.66 -8.37
C GLU A 63 20.66 -14.15 -8.71
N VAL A 64 19.48 -14.73 -8.85
CA VAL A 64 19.29 -16.14 -9.23
C VAL A 64 19.06 -16.23 -10.73
N TRP A 65 18.15 -15.41 -11.25
CA TRP A 65 17.86 -15.31 -12.68
C TRP A 65 17.25 -13.95 -13.03
N ARG A 66 17.28 -13.66 -14.33
CA ARG A 66 16.74 -12.43 -14.92
C ARG A 66 16.08 -12.76 -16.24
N VAL A 67 14.92 -12.14 -16.52
CA VAL A 67 14.23 -12.19 -17.82
C VAL A 67 13.76 -10.79 -18.20
N GLY A 68 13.68 -10.53 -19.50
CA GLY A 68 13.37 -9.20 -20.05
C GLY A 68 14.56 -8.23 -19.97
N GLY A 69 14.27 -6.94 -20.12
CA GLY A 69 15.32 -5.91 -20.28
C GLY A 69 15.87 -5.86 -21.71
N ASP A 70 16.91 -5.05 -21.92
CA ASP A 70 17.50 -4.79 -23.24
C ASP A 70 18.16 -6.01 -23.88
N ASP A 71 18.62 -6.97 -23.07
CA ASP A 71 19.42 -8.10 -23.52
C ASP A 71 18.61 -9.36 -23.85
N ASP A 72 17.31 -9.38 -23.57
CA ASP A 72 16.43 -10.54 -23.78
C ASP A 72 15.49 -10.34 -24.96
N GLU A 73 15.86 -10.88 -26.14
CA GLU A 73 15.00 -10.90 -27.31
C GLU A 73 13.92 -12.01 -27.27
N GLY A 74 13.91 -12.84 -26.22
CA GLY A 74 13.08 -14.07 -26.18
C GLY A 74 11.71 -13.90 -25.55
N LEU A 75 11.54 -12.98 -24.59
CA LEU A 75 10.30 -12.76 -23.85
C LEU A 75 9.86 -11.31 -23.93
N LEU A 76 8.67 -11.08 -24.44
CA LEU A 76 8.05 -9.75 -24.43
C LEU A 76 7.35 -9.54 -23.09
N LEU A 77 7.82 -8.56 -22.32
CA LEU A 77 7.15 -8.00 -21.15
C LEU A 77 6.68 -6.59 -21.52
N ALA A 78 5.37 -6.38 -21.56
CA ALA A 78 4.82 -5.08 -21.94
C ALA A 78 4.54 -4.19 -20.70
N MET A 79 4.08 -4.81 -19.60
CA MET A 79 3.84 -4.12 -18.33
C MET A 79 3.64 -5.15 -17.21
N VAL A 80 4.60 -5.28 -16.33
CA VAL A 80 4.48 -6.16 -15.14
C VAL A 80 3.97 -5.33 -13.97
N THR A 81 2.87 -5.77 -13.36
CA THR A 81 2.25 -5.06 -12.21
C THR A 81 2.16 -5.90 -10.97
N GLU A 82 2.24 -7.23 -11.08
CA GLU A 82 2.08 -8.14 -9.96
C GLU A 82 2.95 -9.37 -10.12
N VAL A 83 3.53 -9.84 -9.00
CA VAL A 83 4.33 -11.07 -8.92
C VAL A 83 3.97 -11.83 -7.66
N CYS A 84 3.65 -13.11 -7.80
CA CYS A 84 3.40 -14.04 -6.69
C CYS A 84 4.30 -15.26 -6.78
N GLY A 85 4.55 -15.93 -5.65
CA GLY A 85 5.20 -17.23 -5.59
C GLY A 85 4.23 -18.33 -5.19
N ASP A 86 4.63 -19.60 -5.40
CA ASP A 86 3.94 -20.74 -4.82
C ASP A 86 4.88 -21.58 -3.93
N GLU A 87 4.34 -22.62 -3.30
CA GLU A 87 5.08 -23.52 -2.39
C GLU A 87 6.20 -24.32 -3.08
N ASP A 88 6.11 -24.50 -4.39
CA ASP A 88 7.11 -25.19 -5.21
C ASP A 88 8.23 -24.23 -5.66
N GLY A 89 8.12 -22.93 -5.32
CA GLY A 89 9.04 -21.86 -5.71
C GLY A 89 8.83 -21.36 -7.14
N ASN A 90 7.72 -21.70 -7.80
CA ASN A 90 7.41 -21.11 -9.09
C ASN A 90 7.00 -19.63 -8.91
N VAL A 91 7.35 -18.83 -9.90
CA VAL A 91 7.09 -17.38 -9.94
C VAL A 91 6.06 -17.07 -10.99
N TYR A 92 5.00 -16.40 -10.58
CA TYR A 92 3.88 -15.99 -11.43
C TYR A 92 3.96 -14.49 -11.65
N VAL A 93 4.02 -14.08 -12.91
CA VAL A 93 4.21 -12.67 -13.31
C VAL A 93 3.02 -12.22 -14.14
N LEU A 94 2.25 -11.29 -13.64
CA LEU A 94 1.10 -10.71 -14.33
C LEU A 94 1.55 -9.58 -15.27
N ASP A 95 1.25 -9.71 -16.55
CA ASP A 95 1.30 -8.65 -17.55
C ASP A 95 -0.13 -8.26 -17.97
N PRO A 96 -0.73 -7.22 -17.38
CA PRO A 96 -2.10 -6.82 -17.69
C PRO A 96 -2.25 -6.24 -19.09
N ARG A 97 -1.20 -5.73 -19.71
CA ARG A 97 -1.26 -5.20 -21.07
C ARG A 97 -1.35 -6.31 -22.11
N LEU A 98 -0.72 -7.44 -21.85
CA LEU A 98 -0.83 -8.64 -22.66
C LEU A 98 -1.99 -9.55 -22.24
N CYS A 99 -2.66 -9.24 -21.11
CA CYS A 99 -3.67 -10.12 -20.48
C CYS A 99 -3.13 -11.52 -20.18
N GLN A 100 -1.87 -11.61 -19.73
CA GLN A 100 -1.15 -12.87 -19.54
C GLN A 100 -0.56 -12.97 -18.12
N VAL A 101 -0.43 -14.21 -17.67
CA VAL A 101 0.41 -14.56 -16.51
C VAL A 101 1.48 -15.52 -17.00
N HIS A 102 2.73 -15.12 -16.87
CA HIS A 102 3.89 -15.96 -17.17
C HIS A 102 4.27 -16.73 -15.91
N VAL A 103 4.51 -18.04 -16.04
CA VAL A 103 4.89 -18.92 -14.93
C VAL A 103 6.32 -19.39 -15.15
N PHE A 104 7.21 -19.05 -14.22
CA PHE A 104 8.62 -19.42 -14.26
C PHE A 104 8.94 -20.47 -13.20
N SER A 105 9.90 -21.35 -13.49
CA SER A 105 10.48 -22.25 -12.49
C SER A 105 11.35 -21.48 -11.48
N PRO A 106 11.75 -22.10 -10.36
CA PRO A 106 12.72 -21.52 -9.43
C PRO A 106 14.07 -21.13 -10.07
N GLU A 107 14.41 -21.72 -11.23
CA GLU A 107 15.61 -21.44 -12.00
C GLU A 107 15.40 -20.38 -13.09
N GLY A 108 14.18 -19.84 -13.24
CA GLY A 108 13.84 -18.81 -14.22
C GLY A 108 13.46 -19.34 -15.61
N GLU A 109 13.23 -20.66 -15.76
CA GLU A 109 12.75 -21.20 -17.02
C GLU A 109 11.24 -20.90 -17.18
N LEU A 110 10.83 -20.33 -18.32
CA LEU A 110 9.42 -20.13 -18.64
C LEU A 110 8.72 -21.48 -18.82
N LEU A 111 7.91 -21.88 -17.83
CA LEU A 111 7.18 -23.12 -17.85
C LEU A 111 5.95 -23.06 -18.75
N ARG A 112 5.19 -21.96 -18.64
CA ARG A 112 3.97 -21.70 -19.43
C ARG A 112 3.52 -20.25 -19.31
N THR A 113 2.63 -19.85 -20.21
CA THR A 113 1.85 -18.62 -20.13
C THR A 113 0.38 -19.00 -20.08
N VAL A 114 -0.35 -18.44 -19.14
CA VAL A 114 -1.78 -18.65 -18.93
C VAL A 114 -2.53 -17.34 -19.07
N PHE A 115 -3.82 -17.40 -19.30
CA PHE A 115 -4.69 -16.30 -19.71
C PHE A 115 -4.31 -15.69 -21.06
N HIS A 116 -5.23 -15.02 -21.67
CA HIS A 116 -5.06 -14.20 -22.88
C HIS A 116 -6.26 -13.26 -23.02
N GLU A 117 -6.13 -12.29 -23.90
CA GLU A 117 -7.16 -11.29 -24.14
C GLU A 117 -8.43 -11.93 -24.70
N GLY A 118 -9.58 -11.67 -24.09
CA GLY A 118 -10.87 -12.14 -24.54
C GLY A 118 -11.94 -12.20 -23.44
N GLU A 119 -13.12 -12.71 -23.80
CA GLU A 119 -14.27 -12.86 -22.91
C GLU A 119 -14.69 -14.33 -22.68
N GLY A 120 -13.93 -15.26 -23.24
CA GLY A 120 -14.15 -16.71 -23.09
C GLY A 120 -13.71 -17.24 -21.73
N PRO A 121 -13.91 -18.55 -21.48
CA PRO A 121 -13.41 -19.20 -20.28
C PRO A 121 -11.88 -19.14 -20.19
N GLY A 122 -11.34 -18.61 -19.09
CA GLY A 122 -9.90 -18.41 -18.90
C GLY A 122 -9.33 -17.21 -19.66
N GLU A 123 -10.19 -16.38 -20.26
CA GLU A 123 -9.79 -15.12 -20.92
C GLU A 123 -10.11 -13.91 -20.05
N THR A 124 -9.32 -12.84 -20.19
CA THR A 124 -9.50 -11.59 -19.44
C THR A 124 -9.26 -10.37 -20.32
N LEU A 125 -9.91 -9.24 -20.02
CA LEU A 125 -9.74 -7.99 -20.76
C LEU A 125 -8.99 -6.92 -19.97
N ARG A 126 -9.12 -6.90 -18.65
CA ARG A 126 -8.55 -5.87 -17.78
C ARG A 126 -8.08 -6.47 -16.45
N PRO A 127 -7.09 -7.37 -16.48
CA PRO A 127 -6.54 -7.91 -15.25
C PRO A 127 -5.82 -6.80 -14.48
N ARG A 128 -6.00 -6.79 -13.15
CA ARG A 128 -5.44 -5.79 -12.25
C ARG A 128 -4.53 -6.38 -11.21
N ASP A 129 -4.86 -7.56 -10.72
CA ASP A 129 -4.16 -8.21 -9.64
C ASP A 129 -4.19 -9.72 -9.79
N LEU A 130 -3.32 -10.42 -9.09
CA LEU A 130 -3.06 -11.83 -9.22
C LEU A 130 -3.15 -12.52 -7.87
N VAL A 131 -3.82 -13.65 -7.82
CA VAL A 131 -3.83 -14.53 -6.65
C VAL A 131 -3.50 -15.95 -7.05
N VAL A 132 -2.63 -16.59 -6.28
CA VAL A 132 -2.22 -17.99 -6.49
C VAL A 132 -2.62 -18.78 -5.26
N THR A 133 -3.44 -19.83 -5.47
CA THR A 133 -3.93 -20.72 -4.41
C THR A 133 -3.50 -22.16 -4.68
N ALA A 134 -3.73 -23.07 -3.74
CA ALA A 134 -3.46 -24.49 -3.96
C ALA A 134 -4.24 -25.06 -5.17
N ASP A 135 -5.45 -24.53 -5.42
CA ASP A 135 -6.37 -25.05 -6.44
C ASP A 135 -6.15 -24.43 -7.84
N GLY A 136 -5.53 -23.25 -7.93
CA GLY A 136 -5.37 -22.60 -9.21
C GLY A 136 -4.81 -21.17 -9.14
N ILE A 137 -4.90 -20.51 -10.30
CA ILE A 137 -4.43 -19.15 -10.54
C ILE A 137 -5.64 -18.28 -10.84
N GLY A 138 -5.77 -17.15 -10.15
CA GLY A 138 -6.85 -16.20 -10.33
C GLY A 138 -6.33 -14.83 -10.73
N VAL A 139 -6.95 -14.17 -11.71
CA VAL A 139 -6.72 -12.75 -12.01
C VAL A 139 -7.96 -11.94 -11.68
N ALA A 140 -7.79 -10.90 -10.87
CA ALA A 140 -8.85 -9.94 -10.59
C ALA A 140 -9.04 -9.04 -11.80
N GLU A 141 -10.21 -9.12 -12.44
CA GLU A 141 -10.59 -8.25 -13.54
C GLU A 141 -11.26 -6.99 -12.98
N GLU A 142 -10.76 -5.81 -13.39
CA GLU A 142 -11.23 -4.53 -12.87
C GLU A 142 -12.75 -4.39 -13.01
N PHE A 143 -13.25 -4.57 -14.21
CA PHE A 143 -14.65 -4.39 -14.55
C PHE A 143 -15.17 -5.52 -15.45
N PRO A 144 -16.28 -6.17 -15.12
CA PRO A 144 -17.31 -5.87 -14.11
C PRO A 144 -17.05 -6.41 -12.69
N GLY A 145 -15.81 -6.52 -12.24
CA GLY A 145 -15.43 -6.97 -10.90
C GLY A 145 -15.66 -8.48 -10.69
N LYS A 146 -14.71 -9.29 -11.16
CA LYS A 146 -14.70 -10.75 -11.01
C LYS A 146 -13.26 -11.25 -10.91
N ILE A 147 -13.06 -12.46 -10.40
CA ILE A 147 -11.80 -13.16 -10.52
C ILE A 147 -11.98 -14.26 -11.56
N ILE A 148 -11.16 -14.21 -12.59
CA ILE A 148 -11.10 -15.26 -13.62
C ILE A 148 -10.12 -16.32 -13.14
N MET A 149 -10.57 -17.57 -13.11
CA MET A 149 -9.81 -18.67 -12.54
C MET A 149 -9.43 -19.69 -13.62
N VAL A 150 -8.19 -20.16 -13.51
CA VAL A 150 -7.69 -21.35 -14.21
C VAL A 150 -7.04 -22.28 -13.19
N ASP A 151 -6.99 -23.60 -13.49
CA ASP A 151 -6.21 -24.53 -12.68
C ASP A 151 -4.69 -24.32 -12.86
N ARG A 152 -3.87 -25.11 -12.19
CA ARG A 152 -2.41 -24.99 -12.26
C ARG A 152 -1.86 -25.32 -13.65
N GLU A 153 -2.56 -26.03 -14.48
CA GLU A 153 -2.24 -26.36 -15.88
C GLU A 153 -2.73 -25.29 -16.87
N GLY A 154 -3.54 -24.31 -16.42
CA GLY A 154 -4.11 -23.24 -17.22
C GLY A 154 -5.48 -23.58 -17.83
N LEU A 155 -6.13 -24.66 -17.39
CA LEU A 155 -7.48 -24.98 -17.85
C LEU A 155 -8.52 -24.12 -17.11
N PRO A 156 -9.54 -23.60 -17.83
CA PRO A 156 -10.55 -22.73 -17.21
C PRO A 156 -11.32 -23.39 -16.08
N MET A 157 -11.47 -22.64 -14.99
CA MET A 157 -12.31 -22.98 -13.84
C MET A 157 -13.53 -22.06 -13.76
N SER A 158 -14.38 -22.27 -12.76
CA SER A 158 -15.49 -21.36 -12.46
C SER A 158 -14.96 -20.02 -11.95
N ASN A 159 -15.38 -18.93 -12.59
CA ASN A 159 -15.01 -17.59 -12.16
C ASN A 159 -15.68 -17.24 -10.83
N PHE A 160 -14.95 -16.56 -9.97
CA PHE A 160 -15.52 -15.99 -8.75
C PHE A 160 -16.13 -14.61 -9.03
N ARG A 161 -17.27 -14.32 -8.40
CA ARG A 161 -17.90 -12.98 -8.43
C ARG A 161 -18.44 -12.62 -7.06
N PRO A 162 -18.14 -11.41 -6.54
CA PRO A 162 -18.84 -10.89 -5.38
C PRO A 162 -20.35 -10.84 -5.63
N ALA A 163 -21.15 -11.32 -4.66
CA ALA A 163 -22.59 -11.24 -4.75
C ALA A 163 -23.05 -9.77 -4.68
N SER A 164 -23.91 -9.38 -5.61
CA SER A 164 -24.50 -8.04 -5.57
C SER A 164 -25.52 -7.97 -4.43
N LYS A 165 -25.38 -6.96 -3.56
CA LYS A 165 -26.36 -6.67 -2.51
C LYS A 165 -27.65 -6.03 -3.05
N ASP A 166 -27.66 -5.66 -4.33
CA ASP A 166 -28.78 -4.96 -4.96
C ASP A 166 -29.50 -5.86 -5.95
N GLU A 167 -30.67 -6.39 -5.57
CA GLU A 167 -31.53 -7.21 -6.42
C GLU A 167 -32.04 -6.46 -7.67
N ALA A 168 -31.99 -5.13 -7.66
CA ALA A 168 -32.43 -4.28 -8.78
C ALA A 168 -31.39 -4.12 -9.90
N GLY A 169 -30.18 -4.67 -9.76
CA GLY A 169 -29.15 -4.68 -10.81
C GLY A 169 -28.54 -3.31 -11.14
N GLY A 170 -28.65 -2.34 -10.22
CA GLY A 170 -28.19 -0.97 -10.42
C GLY A 170 -26.74 -0.69 -10.00
N ASN A 171 -26.13 -1.57 -9.21
CA ASN A 171 -24.78 -1.39 -8.70
C ASN A 171 -23.76 -2.09 -9.61
N MET A 172 -22.82 -1.30 -10.09
CA MET A 172 -21.66 -1.80 -10.82
C MET A 172 -20.48 -1.82 -9.86
N GLY A 173 -19.78 -2.95 -9.79
CA GLY A 173 -18.58 -3.09 -8.98
C GLY A 173 -17.32 -3.15 -9.84
N ALA A 174 -16.21 -2.66 -9.29
CA ALA A 174 -14.89 -2.86 -9.87
C ALA A 174 -13.94 -3.39 -8.78
N LEU A 175 -13.01 -4.27 -9.17
CA LEU A 175 -11.97 -4.77 -8.29
C LEU A 175 -10.66 -4.00 -8.53
N ALA A 176 -9.96 -3.67 -7.46
CA ALA A 176 -8.67 -3.01 -7.46
C ALA A 176 -7.54 -3.92 -6.96
N GLY A 177 -7.85 -4.85 -6.04
CA GLY A 177 -6.88 -5.76 -5.47
C GLY A 177 -7.52 -7.05 -4.95
N VAL A 178 -6.69 -8.08 -4.83
CA VAL A 178 -7.06 -9.40 -4.27
C VAL A 178 -5.90 -9.95 -3.47
N ASP A 179 -6.19 -10.59 -2.35
CA ASP A 179 -5.23 -11.37 -1.60
C ASP A 179 -5.92 -12.57 -0.93
N PHE A 180 -5.15 -13.61 -0.61
CA PHE A 180 -5.67 -14.83 -0.03
C PHE A 180 -4.68 -15.42 0.97
N GLY A 181 -5.13 -15.59 2.20
CA GLY A 181 -4.37 -16.23 3.26
C GLY A 181 -5.28 -16.91 4.27
N GLY A 182 -4.86 -18.04 4.85
CA GLY A 182 -5.60 -18.77 5.89
C GLY A 182 -7.04 -19.18 5.50
N GLY A 183 -7.33 -19.34 4.20
CA GLY A 183 -8.67 -19.60 3.69
C GLY A 183 -9.56 -18.34 3.61
N ASN A 184 -9.02 -17.15 3.84
CA ASN A 184 -9.72 -15.88 3.76
C ASN A 184 -9.42 -15.19 2.41
N LEU A 185 -10.42 -15.08 1.55
CA LEU A 185 -10.34 -14.32 0.29
C LEU A 185 -10.72 -12.87 0.56
N VAL A 186 -9.76 -11.96 0.40
CA VAL A 186 -9.93 -10.52 0.63
C VAL A 186 -9.86 -9.77 -0.68
N LEU A 187 -10.85 -8.92 -0.92
CA LEU A 187 -10.95 -8.09 -2.11
C LEU A 187 -10.96 -6.61 -1.74
N ALA A 188 -10.18 -5.82 -2.46
CA ALA A 188 -10.31 -4.38 -2.51
C ALA A 188 -11.07 -3.97 -3.77
N GLY A 189 -11.97 -2.99 -3.65
CA GLY A 189 -12.76 -2.59 -4.80
C GLY A 189 -13.63 -1.37 -4.55
N VAL A 190 -14.53 -1.12 -5.50
CA VAL A 190 -15.49 -0.02 -5.44
C VAL A 190 -16.87 -0.46 -5.87
N GLU A 191 -17.87 -0.07 -5.11
CA GLU A 191 -19.30 -0.13 -5.49
C GLU A 191 -19.69 1.24 -6.05
N ILE A 192 -20.23 1.26 -7.27
CA ILE A 192 -20.68 2.49 -7.93
C ILE A 192 -22.20 2.58 -7.81
N ARG A 193 -22.68 3.55 -7.06
CA ARG A 193 -24.10 3.82 -6.83
C ARG A 193 -24.51 5.07 -7.62
N ARG A 194 -25.35 4.89 -8.64
CA ARG A 194 -25.88 6.00 -9.43
C ARG A 194 -27.05 6.65 -8.71
N ARG A 195 -27.04 7.99 -8.63
CA ARG A 195 -28.19 8.75 -8.15
C ARG A 195 -29.17 9.00 -9.29
N GLU A 196 -30.38 9.44 -8.97
CA GLU A 196 -31.43 9.80 -9.96
C GLU A 196 -30.93 10.85 -10.97
N THR A 197 -30.10 11.79 -10.52
CA THR A 197 -29.39 12.71 -11.39
C THR A 197 -28.20 11.99 -12.02
N GLN A 198 -28.24 11.72 -13.32
CA GLN A 198 -27.21 10.97 -14.04
C GLN A 198 -25.79 11.59 -13.98
N THR A 199 -25.68 12.81 -13.47
CA THR A 199 -24.42 13.56 -13.31
C THR A 199 -23.71 13.29 -11.98
N VAL A 200 -24.35 12.59 -11.03
CA VAL A 200 -23.77 12.32 -9.70
C VAL A 200 -23.70 10.82 -9.45
N GLN A 201 -22.54 10.37 -9.01
CA GLN A 201 -22.30 8.99 -8.57
C GLN A 201 -21.70 9.00 -7.16
N ASP A 202 -22.16 8.09 -6.31
CA ASP A 202 -21.43 7.77 -5.09
C ASP A 202 -20.57 6.53 -5.35
N ARG A 203 -19.31 6.59 -4.97
CA ARG A 203 -18.39 5.47 -5.01
C ARG A 203 -18.08 5.07 -3.58
N VAL A 204 -18.40 3.83 -3.24
CA VAL A 204 -18.10 3.24 -1.94
C VAL A 204 -16.91 2.31 -2.15
N ASN A 205 -15.74 2.77 -1.76
CA ASN A 205 -14.52 1.98 -1.79
C ASN A 205 -14.52 1.04 -0.60
N PHE A 206 -14.07 -0.19 -0.77
CA PHE A 206 -14.07 -1.20 0.28
C PHE A 206 -12.83 -2.07 0.28
N LEU A 207 -12.53 -2.64 1.45
CA LEU A 207 -11.69 -3.81 1.67
C LEU A 207 -12.53 -4.80 2.48
N ALA A 208 -12.79 -5.98 1.92
CA ALA A 208 -13.73 -6.94 2.51
C ALA A 208 -13.37 -8.38 2.16
N SER A 209 -13.74 -9.33 3.01
CA SER A 209 -13.63 -10.76 2.74
C SER A 209 -14.94 -11.32 2.19
N PHE A 210 -14.79 -12.41 1.43
CA PHE A 210 -15.89 -13.06 0.75
C PHE A 210 -15.83 -14.59 0.90
N SER A 211 -17.01 -15.20 1.03
CA SER A 211 -17.14 -16.66 0.97
C SER A 211 -16.98 -17.16 -0.48
N GLU A 212 -16.80 -18.44 -0.65
CA GLU A 212 -16.78 -19.10 -1.97
C GLU A 212 -18.04 -18.84 -2.80
N SER A 213 -19.19 -18.60 -2.16
CA SER A 213 -20.44 -18.25 -2.83
C SER A 213 -20.51 -16.78 -3.27
N GLY A 214 -19.48 -15.97 -2.95
CA GLY A 214 -19.41 -14.54 -3.24
C GLY A 214 -20.09 -13.64 -2.21
N GLU A 215 -20.61 -14.20 -1.10
CA GLU A 215 -21.19 -13.39 -0.03
C GLU A 215 -20.11 -12.69 0.79
N GLU A 216 -20.28 -11.40 1.06
CA GLU A 216 -19.39 -10.64 1.94
C GLU A 216 -19.50 -11.16 3.38
N THR A 217 -18.38 -11.63 3.94
CA THR A 217 -18.29 -12.20 5.28
C THR A 217 -17.84 -11.20 6.34
N ALA A 218 -16.94 -10.29 5.95
CA ALA A 218 -16.50 -9.20 6.81
C ALA A 218 -16.08 -7.98 5.97
N ARG A 219 -16.21 -6.78 6.55
CA ARG A 219 -15.74 -5.53 5.95
C ARG A 219 -14.72 -4.87 6.87
N TYR A 220 -13.51 -4.64 6.37
CA TYR A 220 -12.37 -4.12 7.14
C TYR A 220 -12.25 -2.60 7.00
N CYS A 221 -12.36 -2.09 5.77
CA CYS A 221 -12.29 -0.66 5.48
C CYS A 221 -13.40 -0.24 4.52
N GLU A 222 -13.84 0.99 4.67
CA GLU A 222 -14.79 1.62 3.75
C GLU A 222 -14.52 3.13 3.70
N SER A 223 -14.58 3.70 2.49
CA SER A 223 -14.65 5.14 2.28
C SER A 223 -15.64 5.48 1.18
N GLN A 224 -16.31 6.62 1.31
CA GLN A 224 -17.27 7.06 0.30
C GLN A 224 -16.80 8.37 -0.32
N THR A 225 -16.83 8.42 -1.67
CA THR A 225 -16.51 9.61 -2.45
C THR A 225 -17.67 9.89 -3.41
N THR A 226 -18.09 11.14 -3.50
CA THR A 226 -19.13 11.56 -4.43
C THR A 226 -18.51 12.22 -5.66
N TYR A 227 -18.81 11.70 -6.83
CA TYR A 227 -18.40 12.23 -8.13
C TYR A 227 -19.53 13.07 -8.70
N ASP A 228 -19.40 14.39 -8.72
CA ASP A 228 -20.29 15.31 -9.44
C ASP A 228 -19.63 15.67 -10.78
N PHE A 229 -20.01 15.00 -11.84
CA PHE A 229 -19.44 15.22 -13.18
C PHE A 229 -19.76 16.60 -13.78
N ALA A 230 -20.65 17.38 -13.17
CA ALA A 230 -20.89 18.75 -13.57
C ALA A 230 -19.81 19.72 -13.02
N ASN A 231 -19.17 19.36 -11.90
CA ASN A 231 -18.15 20.15 -11.20
C ASN A 231 -17.03 19.26 -10.67
N PHE A 232 -16.58 18.29 -11.46
CA PHE A 232 -15.65 17.29 -10.97
C PHE A 232 -14.24 17.89 -10.77
N ARG A 233 -13.70 17.64 -9.58
CA ARG A 233 -12.29 17.82 -9.25
C ARG A 233 -11.72 16.47 -8.83
N PHE A 234 -10.52 16.17 -9.25
CA PHE A 234 -9.79 15.00 -8.77
C PHE A 234 -8.86 15.41 -7.64
N SER A 235 -9.07 14.87 -6.47
CA SER A 235 -8.18 15.04 -5.30
C SER A 235 -7.49 13.71 -5.03
N GLU A 236 -6.16 13.69 -4.96
CA GLU A 236 -5.40 12.50 -4.57
C GLU A 236 -5.98 11.87 -3.30
N ARG A 237 -6.17 12.68 -2.26
CA ARG A 237 -6.66 12.22 -0.96
C ARG A 237 -8.03 11.54 -1.00
N GLU A 238 -8.94 12.09 -1.78
CA GLU A 238 -10.34 11.62 -1.80
C GLU A 238 -10.55 10.47 -2.79
N HIS A 239 -9.71 10.35 -3.83
CA HIS A 239 -9.96 9.47 -4.96
C HIS A 239 -8.97 8.31 -5.07
N THR A 240 -7.93 8.27 -4.22
CA THR A 240 -6.96 7.16 -4.16
C THR A 240 -6.93 6.56 -2.75
N PRO A 241 -7.90 5.70 -2.39
CA PRO A 241 -7.90 5.03 -1.09
C PRO A 241 -6.64 4.18 -0.91
N THR A 242 -5.92 4.38 0.18
CA THR A 242 -4.66 3.68 0.46
C THR A 242 -4.85 2.17 0.59
N PHE A 243 -6.01 1.73 1.07
CA PHE A 243 -6.32 0.33 1.30
C PHE A 243 -6.68 -0.47 0.03
N TRP A 244 -6.62 0.12 -1.17
CA TRP A 244 -6.82 -0.66 -2.39
C TRP A 244 -5.61 -1.55 -2.71
N TRP A 245 -4.40 -1.13 -2.34
CA TRP A 245 -3.16 -1.85 -2.59
C TRP A 245 -2.27 -1.96 -1.35
N GLY A 246 -2.56 -1.19 -0.30
CA GLY A 246 -1.83 -1.16 0.97
C GLY A 246 -2.42 -2.11 1.99
N PHE A 247 -2.57 -3.39 1.65
CA PHE A 247 -3.01 -4.45 2.58
C PHE A 247 -2.28 -5.77 2.29
N ASP A 248 -2.31 -6.67 3.25
CA ASP A 248 -1.76 -8.01 3.17
C ASP A 248 -2.56 -8.97 4.05
N VAL A 249 -2.60 -10.26 3.68
CA VAL A 249 -3.35 -11.29 4.42
C VAL A 249 -2.40 -12.39 4.86
N ASP A 250 -2.27 -12.59 6.18
CA ASP A 250 -1.37 -13.60 6.73
C ASP A 250 -1.91 -15.03 6.61
N GLN A 251 -1.08 -16.00 7.02
CA GLN A 251 -1.41 -17.42 6.96
C GLN A 251 -2.58 -17.82 7.88
N ASP A 252 -2.92 -17.01 8.87
CA ASP A 252 -4.07 -17.18 9.76
C ASP A 252 -5.33 -16.46 9.24
N GLY A 253 -5.23 -15.80 8.08
CA GLY A 253 -6.30 -15.02 7.45
C GLY A 253 -6.54 -13.66 8.09
N LYS A 254 -5.61 -13.17 8.91
CA LYS A 254 -5.68 -11.78 9.44
C LYS A 254 -5.33 -10.79 8.36
N VAL A 255 -6.00 -9.64 8.39
CA VAL A 255 -5.82 -8.58 7.42
C VAL A 255 -5.07 -7.42 8.06
N TYR A 256 -3.94 -7.05 7.45
CA TYR A 256 -3.12 -5.91 7.81
C TYR A 256 -3.35 -4.80 6.79
N VAL A 257 -3.73 -3.62 7.25
CA VAL A 257 -4.05 -2.51 6.35
C VAL A 257 -3.70 -1.16 6.97
N ALA A 258 -3.24 -0.22 6.15
CA ALA A 258 -2.98 1.17 6.53
C ALA A 258 -4.06 2.09 5.95
N PRO A 259 -5.20 2.29 6.64
CA PRO A 259 -6.32 3.04 6.08
C PRO A 259 -6.13 4.55 6.11
N ASP A 260 -5.27 5.06 7.00
CA ASP A 260 -4.98 6.49 7.13
C ASP A 260 -3.73 6.85 6.31
N ARG A 261 -3.91 7.78 5.37
CA ARG A 261 -2.84 8.23 4.47
C ARG A 261 -1.69 8.91 5.22
N ASP A 262 -2.00 9.68 6.25
CA ASP A 262 -1.02 10.57 6.89
C ASP A 262 -0.43 9.98 8.17
N ALA A 263 -1.08 8.97 8.74
CA ALA A 263 -0.61 8.31 9.95
C ALA A 263 0.18 7.03 9.64
N TYR A 264 1.29 6.83 10.33
CA TYR A 264 1.97 5.54 10.34
C TYR A 264 1.22 4.63 11.33
N ALA A 265 0.11 4.09 10.86
CA ALA A 265 -0.81 3.26 11.64
C ALA A 265 -1.33 2.09 10.81
N ILE A 266 -1.10 0.88 11.28
CA ILE A 266 -1.53 -0.35 10.63
C ILE A 266 -2.59 -1.01 11.51
N SER A 267 -3.79 -1.16 10.98
CA SER A 267 -4.88 -1.90 11.58
C SER A 267 -4.74 -3.39 11.29
N VAL A 268 -4.83 -4.22 12.31
CA VAL A 268 -4.80 -5.69 12.20
C VAL A 268 -6.18 -6.21 12.55
N PHE A 269 -6.84 -6.82 11.57
CA PHE A 269 -8.18 -7.37 11.72
C PHE A 269 -8.13 -8.91 11.74
N ARG A 270 -9.03 -9.51 12.52
CA ARG A 270 -9.33 -10.95 12.40
C ARG A 270 -10.18 -11.23 11.17
N PRO A 271 -10.22 -12.49 10.70
CA PRO A 271 -11.05 -12.87 9.55
C PRO A 271 -12.54 -12.53 9.71
N ASP A 272 -13.03 -12.43 10.94
CA ASP A 272 -14.42 -12.06 11.25
C ASP A 272 -14.72 -10.54 11.17
N GLY A 273 -13.72 -9.73 10.80
CA GLY A 273 -13.81 -8.27 10.71
C GLY A 273 -13.57 -7.52 12.02
N SER A 274 -13.35 -8.24 13.13
CA SER A 274 -13.04 -7.56 14.41
C SER A 274 -11.62 -7.00 14.40
N LEU A 275 -11.48 -5.73 14.80
CA LEU A 275 -10.17 -5.09 14.95
C LEU A 275 -9.45 -5.70 16.16
N GLU A 276 -8.30 -6.33 15.91
CA GLU A 276 -7.49 -6.97 16.94
C GLU A 276 -6.59 -5.96 17.67
N ARG A 277 -5.90 -5.13 16.90
CA ARG A 277 -4.98 -4.10 17.38
C ARG A 277 -4.66 -3.08 16.29
N VAL A 278 -4.03 -1.99 16.71
CA VAL A 278 -3.39 -1.02 15.80
C VAL A 278 -1.91 -0.96 16.14
N ILE A 279 -1.06 -1.04 15.12
CA ILE A 279 0.39 -0.86 15.24
C ILE A 279 0.71 0.55 14.78
N GLU A 280 1.26 1.35 15.69
CA GLU A 280 1.60 2.75 15.44
C GLU A 280 3.11 2.96 15.59
N ARG A 281 3.64 3.91 14.84
CA ARG A 281 5.03 4.35 14.95
C ARG A 281 5.12 5.87 14.84
N GLU A 282 6.02 6.49 15.62
CA GLU A 282 6.39 7.88 15.40
C GLU A 282 6.93 8.06 13.98
N TYR A 283 6.34 8.99 13.23
CA TYR A 283 6.67 9.21 11.83
C TYR A 283 6.63 10.70 11.47
N GLU A 284 7.68 11.18 10.84
CA GLU A 284 7.70 12.51 10.25
C GLU A 284 7.32 12.40 8.76
N PRO A 285 6.28 13.09 8.27
CA PRO A 285 5.86 13.00 6.88
C PRO A 285 6.98 13.33 5.90
N TYR A 286 7.06 12.57 4.82
CA TYR A 286 7.95 12.90 3.70
C TYR A 286 7.27 13.95 2.83
N MET A 287 7.93 15.10 2.65
CA MET A 287 7.46 16.18 1.79
C MET A 287 7.98 15.98 0.38
N ARG A 288 7.07 15.87 -0.58
CA ARG A 288 7.39 15.65 -1.99
C ARG A 288 8.12 16.84 -2.60
N THR A 289 9.06 16.57 -3.47
CA THR A 289 9.66 17.56 -4.35
C THR A 289 8.65 18.01 -5.41
N GLU A 290 8.88 19.18 -6.04
CA GLU A 290 8.05 19.64 -7.17
C GLU A 290 8.07 18.65 -8.35
N LYS A 291 9.19 17.94 -8.55
CA LYS A 291 9.33 16.88 -9.55
C LYS A 291 8.34 15.75 -9.30
N GLU A 292 8.29 15.21 -8.09
CA GLU A 292 7.37 14.13 -7.70
C GLU A 292 5.91 14.55 -7.81
N LYS A 293 5.57 15.78 -7.39
CA LYS A 293 4.21 16.32 -7.52
C LYS A 293 3.79 16.45 -8.98
N ASN A 294 4.68 16.93 -9.84
CA ASN A 294 4.41 17.05 -11.27
C ASN A 294 4.24 15.67 -11.93
N GLY A 295 5.04 14.66 -11.53
CA GLY A 295 4.89 13.29 -12.00
C GLY A 295 3.50 12.72 -11.68
N LEU A 296 3.06 12.83 -10.42
CA LEU A 296 1.73 12.41 -10.00
C LEU A 296 0.61 13.20 -10.68
N TYR A 297 0.77 14.53 -10.82
CA TYR A 297 -0.18 15.35 -11.56
C TYR A 297 -0.36 14.83 -12.99
N ASN A 298 0.72 14.48 -13.68
CA ASN A 298 0.67 13.96 -15.04
C ASN A 298 -0.05 12.60 -15.09
N ILE A 299 0.20 11.71 -14.15
CA ILE A 299 -0.50 10.42 -14.05
C ILE A 299 -2.01 10.64 -13.86
N PHE A 300 -2.42 11.46 -12.90
CA PHE A 300 -3.83 11.72 -12.63
C PHE A 300 -4.51 12.47 -13.79
N ASN A 301 -3.82 13.44 -14.40
CA ASN A 301 -4.32 14.16 -15.55
C ASN A 301 -4.58 13.22 -16.74
N SER A 302 -3.70 12.26 -16.94
CA SER A 302 -3.87 11.26 -18.01
C SER A 302 -5.05 10.33 -17.75
N ALA A 303 -5.26 9.93 -16.51
CA ALA A 303 -6.40 9.09 -16.13
C ALA A 303 -7.77 9.77 -16.33
N VAL A 304 -7.83 11.09 -16.28
CA VAL A 304 -9.09 11.85 -16.42
C VAL A 304 -9.25 12.59 -17.75
N ARG A 305 -8.21 12.63 -18.61
CA ARG A 305 -8.21 13.42 -19.86
C ARG A 305 -9.29 13.03 -20.88
N GLU A 306 -9.76 11.77 -20.82
CA GLU A 306 -10.82 11.28 -21.71
C GLU A 306 -12.23 11.70 -21.25
N LEU A 307 -12.34 12.28 -20.04
CA LEU A 307 -13.62 12.81 -19.60
C LEU A 307 -13.97 14.05 -20.42
N PRO A 308 -15.25 14.21 -20.84
CA PRO A 308 -15.67 15.32 -21.67
C PRO A 308 -15.84 16.63 -20.86
N ILE A 309 -15.05 16.84 -19.83
CA ILE A 309 -15.08 17.98 -18.91
C ILE A 309 -13.64 18.37 -18.54
N GLU A 310 -13.45 19.64 -18.19
CA GLU A 310 -12.18 20.09 -17.59
C GLU A 310 -12.12 19.64 -16.13
N VAL A 311 -11.08 18.92 -15.75
CA VAL A 311 -10.88 18.40 -14.40
C VAL A 311 -9.76 19.13 -13.70
N LYS A 312 -10.06 19.76 -12.56
CA LYS A 312 -9.02 20.29 -11.68
C LYS A 312 -8.40 19.14 -10.88
N ILE A 313 -7.07 19.03 -10.91
CA ILE A 313 -6.31 17.99 -10.20
C ILE A 313 -5.62 18.61 -8.99
N GLU A 314 -5.76 17.95 -7.85
CA GLU A 314 -5.14 18.35 -6.58
C GLU A 314 -4.24 17.20 -6.10
N VAL A 315 -2.92 17.48 -6.05
CA VAL A 315 -1.88 16.57 -5.55
C VAL A 315 -1.46 17.06 -4.18
N GLU A 316 -1.31 16.16 -3.22
CA GLU A 316 -0.87 16.48 -1.86
C GLU A 316 0.62 16.83 -1.80
N ASP A 317 1.01 17.73 -0.90
CA ASP A 317 2.41 18.10 -0.69
C ASP A 317 3.20 16.99 0.02
N SER A 318 2.56 16.21 0.91
CA SER A 318 3.18 15.07 1.58
C SER A 318 2.90 13.77 0.81
N ALA A 319 3.84 12.84 0.84
CA ALA A 319 3.56 11.46 0.46
C ALA A 319 2.77 10.74 1.58
N PRO A 320 2.07 9.63 1.28
CA PRO A 320 1.46 8.79 2.32
C PRO A 320 2.50 8.31 3.32
N ALA A 321 2.12 8.10 4.57
CA ALA A 321 3.06 7.61 5.58
C ALA A 321 3.58 6.21 5.22
N ILE A 322 2.69 5.32 4.80
CA ILE A 322 3.01 3.98 4.30
C ILE A 322 2.74 4.00 2.79
N ASP A 323 3.71 3.55 2.02
CA ASP A 323 3.59 3.51 0.58
C ASP A 323 2.66 2.36 0.16
N TYR A 324 1.67 2.65 -0.67
CA TYR A 324 0.71 1.66 -1.13
C TYR A 324 0.93 1.24 -2.59
N PHE A 325 1.74 1.98 -3.36
CA PHE A 325 2.03 1.63 -4.74
C PHE A 325 3.10 0.55 -4.86
N HIS A 326 4.03 0.47 -3.90
CA HIS A 326 5.15 -0.47 -3.90
C HIS A 326 4.92 -1.64 -2.92
N ARG A 327 3.68 -2.11 -2.78
CA ARG A 327 3.35 -3.18 -1.82
C ARG A 327 3.88 -2.88 -0.42
N GLY A 328 3.41 -1.77 0.15
CA GLY A 328 3.92 -1.21 1.41
C GLY A 328 3.77 -2.08 2.65
N LEU A 329 2.94 -3.12 2.61
CA LEU A 329 2.75 -4.07 3.71
C LEU A 329 3.01 -5.49 3.22
N ARG A 330 3.69 -6.28 4.06
CA ARG A 330 3.89 -7.72 3.89
C ARG A 330 4.02 -8.39 5.25
N VAL A 331 3.34 -9.50 5.45
CA VAL A 331 3.55 -10.38 6.60
C VAL A 331 4.35 -11.61 6.15
N ASP A 332 5.51 -11.86 6.78
CA ASP A 332 6.32 -13.02 6.45
C ASP A 332 5.79 -14.31 7.10
N GLY A 333 6.36 -15.46 6.72
CA GLY A 333 5.97 -16.76 7.24
C GLY A 333 6.20 -16.96 8.75
N ASP A 334 6.98 -16.08 9.39
CA ASP A 334 7.21 -16.05 10.84
C ASP A 334 6.23 -15.08 11.55
N GLY A 335 5.35 -14.42 10.80
CA GLY A 335 4.37 -13.45 11.29
C GLY A 335 4.93 -12.04 11.54
N ASN A 336 6.15 -11.74 11.08
CA ASN A 336 6.66 -10.38 11.16
C ASN A 336 6.04 -9.53 10.05
N LEU A 337 5.65 -8.30 10.41
CA LEU A 337 5.14 -7.32 9.48
C LEU A 337 6.30 -6.44 8.94
N TRP A 338 6.49 -6.46 7.64
CA TRP A 338 7.43 -5.63 6.90
C TRP A 338 6.69 -4.46 6.28
N VAL A 339 7.16 -3.26 6.53
CA VAL A 339 6.50 -2.03 6.10
C VAL A 339 7.44 -1.16 5.30
N THR A 340 7.01 -0.79 4.09
CA THR A 340 7.67 0.23 3.28
C THR A 340 7.00 1.57 3.52
N SER A 341 7.68 2.46 4.22
CA SER A 341 7.22 3.84 4.35
C SER A 341 7.71 4.70 3.19
N SER A 342 7.06 5.84 2.96
CA SER A 342 7.53 6.80 1.94
C SER A 342 8.96 7.29 2.20
N ARG A 343 9.40 7.35 3.46
CA ARG A 343 10.79 7.63 3.80
C ARG A 343 11.70 6.44 3.52
N GLY A 344 11.24 5.21 3.79
CA GLY A 344 11.98 3.99 3.47
C GLY A 344 12.31 3.85 1.98
N LEU A 345 11.46 4.40 1.11
CA LEU A 345 11.71 4.46 -0.34
C LEU A 345 12.65 5.60 -0.75
N ARG A 346 12.71 6.72 -0.01
CA ARG A 346 13.34 7.96 -0.50
C ARG A 346 14.52 8.43 0.33
N ASP A 347 14.50 8.19 1.64
CA ASP A 347 15.52 8.65 2.60
C ASP A 347 16.47 7.51 3.03
N HIS A 348 16.67 6.51 2.19
CA HIS A 348 17.53 5.37 2.51
C HIS A 348 19.03 5.72 2.45
N ALA A 349 19.85 4.95 3.15
CA ALA A 349 21.30 5.11 3.12
C ALA A 349 21.86 4.80 1.72
N GLY A 350 22.93 5.49 1.32
CA GLY A 350 23.57 5.26 0.03
C GLY A 350 24.00 3.80 -0.14
N GLY A 351 23.65 3.19 -1.29
CA GLY A 351 23.88 1.78 -1.60
C GLY A 351 22.70 0.86 -1.29
N ALA A 352 21.72 1.31 -0.54
CA ALA A 352 20.46 0.59 -0.38
C ALA A 352 19.47 1.04 -1.48
N MET A 353 18.69 0.12 -2.02
CA MET A 353 17.58 0.42 -2.90
C MET A 353 16.39 0.97 -2.08
N LEU A 354 16.04 0.31 -0.99
CA LEU A 354 14.97 0.74 -0.09
C LEU A 354 15.21 0.25 1.34
N THR A 355 14.39 0.71 2.27
CA THR A 355 14.44 0.30 3.68
C THR A 355 13.07 -0.12 4.17
N TYR A 356 12.99 -1.32 4.75
CA TYR A 356 11.81 -1.81 5.46
C TYR A 356 11.88 -1.53 6.96
N ASP A 357 10.76 -1.16 7.55
CA ASP A 357 10.53 -1.23 8.98
C ASP A 357 9.92 -2.59 9.31
N VAL A 358 10.47 -3.33 10.27
CA VAL A 358 10.01 -4.67 10.60
C VAL A 358 9.48 -4.71 12.03
N PHE A 359 8.24 -5.20 12.16
CA PHE A 359 7.57 -5.39 13.43
C PHE A 359 7.42 -6.87 13.72
N ASP A 360 7.59 -7.26 15.00
CA ASP A 360 7.34 -8.63 15.43
C ASP A 360 5.82 -8.96 15.43
N PRO A 361 5.41 -10.24 15.64
CA PRO A 361 4.00 -10.63 15.66
C PRO A 361 3.17 -9.88 16.70
N GLU A 362 3.77 -9.35 17.75
CA GLU A 362 3.12 -8.54 18.77
C GLU A 362 2.94 -7.08 18.34
N GLY A 363 3.61 -6.64 17.26
CA GLY A 363 3.58 -5.29 16.71
C GLY A 363 4.66 -4.36 17.23
N ASN A 364 5.71 -4.88 17.86
CA ASN A 364 6.84 -4.07 18.30
C ASN A 364 7.79 -3.80 17.14
N PHE A 365 8.26 -2.57 17.00
CA PHE A 365 9.26 -2.17 16.02
C PHE A 365 10.62 -2.76 16.36
N VAL A 366 10.99 -3.87 15.75
CA VAL A 366 12.18 -4.64 16.15
C VAL A 366 13.41 -4.26 15.37
N ARG A 367 13.32 -4.04 14.07
CA ARG A 367 14.48 -3.69 13.24
C ARG A 367 14.10 -2.89 12.01
N GLN A 368 15.08 -2.23 11.45
CA GLN A 368 15.03 -1.60 10.14
C GLN A 368 15.96 -2.36 9.20
N VAL A 369 15.49 -2.72 8.01
CA VAL A 369 16.24 -3.56 7.06
C VAL A 369 16.46 -2.79 5.77
N ALA A 370 17.70 -2.41 5.50
CA ALA A 370 18.13 -1.82 4.24
C ALA A 370 18.40 -2.93 3.22
N VAL A 371 17.81 -2.85 2.04
CA VAL A 371 18.01 -3.82 0.96
C VAL A 371 19.04 -3.29 -0.01
N GLU A 372 20.17 -4.00 -0.15
CA GLU A 372 21.24 -3.68 -1.08
C GLU A 372 21.09 -4.48 -2.37
N CYS A 373 20.65 -3.80 -3.43
CA CYS A 373 20.67 -4.28 -4.81
C CYS A 373 20.74 -3.07 -5.75
N GLU A 374 21.05 -3.33 -7.03
CA GLU A 374 20.93 -2.32 -8.08
C GLU A 374 19.46 -2.01 -8.35
N GLY A 375 19.12 -0.74 -8.59
CA GLY A 375 17.78 -0.32 -8.92
C GLY A 375 17.45 1.09 -8.43
N ASP A 376 16.26 1.55 -8.80
CA ASP A 376 15.70 2.84 -8.41
C ASP A 376 14.41 2.61 -7.63
N SER A 377 14.43 2.89 -6.34
CA SER A 377 13.29 2.69 -5.44
C SER A 377 12.01 3.43 -5.82
N TYR A 378 12.09 4.44 -6.68
CA TYR A 378 10.94 5.18 -7.15
C TYR A 378 10.27 4.54 -8.37
N TYR A 379 11.09 3.89 -9.22
CA TYR A 379 10.60 3.27 -10.46
C TYR A 379 10.43 1.77 -10.37
N ASP A 380 11.20 1.10 -9.51
CA ASP A 380 11.22 -0.35 -9.38
C ASP A 380 10.34 -0.82 -8.21
N VAL A 381 9.74 -1.99 -8.35
CA VAL A 381 8.93 -2.60 -7.30
C VAL A 381 9.51 -3.93 -6.88
N MET A 382 9.52 -4.19 -5.57
CA MET A 382 9.98 -5.45 -4.98
C MET A 382 8.80 -6.29 -4.52
N PHE A 383 8.72 -7.52 -5.03
CA PHE A 383 7.71 -8.51 -4.67
C PHE A 383 8.36 -9.67 -3.92
N TRP A 384 8.04 -9.84 -2.67
CA TRP A 384 8.49 -10.99 -1.91
C TRP A 384 7.65 -12.21 -2.28
N ILE A 385 8.29 -13.25 -2.78
CA ILE A 385 7.62 -14.50 -3.17
C ILE A 385 7.77 -15.59 -2.11
N SER A 386 8.73 -15.43 -1.19
CA SER A 386 8.91 -16.29 0.00
C SER A 386 9.66 -15.50 1.10
N ASN A 387 10.03 -16.15 2.20
CA ASN A 387 10.87 -15.52 3.22
C ASN A 387 12.33 -15.28 2.77
N ASP A 388 12.78 -16.04 1.80
CA ASP A 388 14.18 -16.03 1.35
C ASP A 388 14.32 -15.54 -0.11
N GLU A 389 13.22 -15.24 -0.81
CA GLU A 389 13.28 -14.85 -2.23
C GLU A 389 12.38 -13.64 -2.52
N VAL A 390 12.92 -12.74 -3.34
CA VAL A 390 12.27 -11.50 -3.74
C VAL A 390 12.48 -11.27 -5.23
N VAL A 391 11.46 -10.75 -5.90
CA VAL A 391 11.50 -10.38 -7.31
C VAL A 391 11.46 -8.87 -7.45
N GLN A 392 12.42 -8.30 -8.14
CA GLN A 392 12.44 -6.91 -8.56
C GLN A 392 11.86 -6.81 -9.98
N VAL A 393 10.92 -5.90 -10.16
CA VAL A 393 10.44 -5.49 -11.47
C VAL A 393 10.98 -4.08 -11.73
N THR A 394 11.88 -3.97 -12.71
CA THR A 394 12.48 -2.67 -13.07
C THR A 394 11.49 -1.81 -13.84
N ASN A 395 11.58 -0.49 -13.68
CA ASN A 395 10.75 0.49 -14.40
C ASN A 395 9.22 0.28 -14.30
N ALA A 396 8.74 -0.41 -13.25
CA ALA A 396 7.33 -0.75 -13.07
C ALA A 396 6.45 0.50 -13.01
N MET A 397 6.87 1.53 -12.28
CA MET A 397 6.11 2.78 -12.16
C MET A 397 6.12 3.60 -13.44
N ALA A 398 7.22 3.57 -14.21
CA ALA A 398 7.28 4.23 -15.51
C ALA A 398 6.34 3.55 -16.52
N ALA A 399 6.30 2.23 -16.55
CA ALA A 399 5.39 1.46 -17.42
C ALA A 399 3.91 1.70 -17.04
N LEU A 400 3.60 1.73 -15.75
CA LEU A 400 2.25 2.07 -15.26
C LEU A 400 1.85 3.49 -15.68
N ALA A 401 2.74 4.47 -15.54
CA ALA A 401 2.49 5.85 -15.97
C ALA A 401 2.28 5.96 -17.48
N ALA A 402 3.05 5.22 -18.29
CA ALA A 402 2.92 5.18 -19.73
C ALA A 402 1.56 4.60 -20.20
N GLN A 403 0.98 3.66 -19.45
CA GLN A 403 -0.37 3.13 -19.73
C GLN A 403 -1.43 4.23 -19.72
N PHE A 404 -1.30 5.21 -18.84
CA PHE A 404 -2.23 6.35 -18.80
C PHE A 404 -1.91 7.41 -19.85
N GLY A 405 -0.95 7.16 -20.76
CA GLY A 405 -0.59 8.06 -21.86
C GLY A 405 0.11 9.33 -21.42
N SER A 406 0.55 9.39 -20.18
CA SER A 406 1.56 10.34 -19.77
C SER A 406 2.88 9.77 -20.30
N GLY A 407 3.56 10.44 -21.22
CA GLY A 407 4.98 10.19 -21.50
C GLY A 407 5.78 10.55 -20.25
N ALA A 408 5.44 9.91 -19.15
CA ALA A 408 5.84 10.25 -17.79
C ALA A 408 7.01 9.39 -17.35
N THR A 409 8.10 9.57 -18.04
CA THR A 409 9.34 9.68 -17.28
C THR A 409 9.34 11.09 -16.71
N VAL A 410 9.63 11.25 -15.45
CA VAL A 410 9.76 12.55 -14.79
C VAL A 410 10.85 13.41 -15.48
N ASP A 411 11.60 12.82 -16.38
CA ASP A 411 12.72 13.38 -17.14
C ASP A 411 12.57 13.31 -18.67
N ALA A 412 11.40 12.88 -19.23
CA ALA A 412 11.29 12.68 -20.67
C ALA A 412 11.13 13.98 -21.45
N GLU A 413 12.22 14.59 -21.78
CA GLU A 413 12.45 15.09 -23.12
C GLU A 413 12.96 13.87 -23.95
N ASP A 414 12.04 13.18 -24.67
CA ASP A 414 12.33 12.19 -25.74
C ASP A 414 13.08 10.88 -25.44
N GLU A 415 13.14 10.37 -24.20
CA GLU A 415 13.68 9.02 -23.97
C GLU A 415 12.56 7.97 -24.04
N GLU A 416 12.72 6.96 -24.90
CA GLU A 416 11.90 5.75 -24.90
C GLU A 416 12.00 5.09 -23.52
N ALA A 417 10.87 4.66 -22.95
CA ALA A 417 10.89 3.98 -21.66
C ALA A 417 11.77 2.72 -21.76
N GLU A 418 12.73 2.60 -20.85
CA GLU A 418 13.58 1.41 -20.76
C GLU A 418 12.72 0.16 -20.57
N PRO A 419 13.05 -0.97 -21.24
CA PRO A 419 12.33 -2.22 -21.08
C PRO A 419 12.32 -2.69 -19.64
N GLN A 420 11.20 -3.30 -19.22
CA GLN A 420 11.12 -3.93 -17.91
C GLN A 420 11.93 -5.21 -17.87
N ALA A 421 12.61 -5.44 -16.73
CA ALA A 421 13.18 -6.72 -16.38
C ALA A 421 12.51 -7.26 -15.11
N VAL A 422 12.37 -8.57 -15.04
CA VAL A 422 11.97 -9.32 -13.85
C VAL A 422 13.21 -10.06 -13.35
N ILE A 423 13.66 -9.73 -12.15
CA ILE A 423 14.91 -10.22 -11.60
C ILE A 423 14.60 -10.92 -10.26
N CYS A 424 14.85 -12.21 -10.20
CA CYS A 424 14.69 -12.98 -8.97
C CYS A 424 15.99 -12.97 -8.18
N TYR A 425 15.87 -12.64 -6.92
CA TYR A 425 16.97 -12.66 -5.97
C TYR A 425 16.69 -13.61 -4.82
N ARG A 426 17.77 -14.19 -4.32
CA ARG A 426 17.78 -14.92 -3.05
C ARG A 426 18.50 -14.11 -1.98
N VAL A 427 17.92 -14.11 -0.78
CA VAL A 427 18.51 -13.48 0.40
C VAL A 427 19.79 -14.21 0.78
N LYS A 428 20.92 -13.51 0.79
CA LYS A 428 22.17 -14.05 1.35
C LYS A 428 22.04 -14.16 2.86
N LYS A 429 21.99 -15.39 3.38
CA LYS A 429 22.11 -15.58 4.83
C LYS A 429 23.51 -15.11 5.23
N ALA A 430 23.57 -14.06 6.07
CA ALA A 430 24.85 -13.65 6.66
C ALA A 430 25.49 -14.90 7.29
N GLY A 431 26.68 -15.25 6.88
CA GLY A 431 27.37 -16.45 7.38
C GLY A 431 27.43 -16.44 8.90
N LEU A 432 26.91 -17.51 9.52
CA LEU A 432 27.02 -17.81 10.94
C LEU A 432 28.50 -17.95 11.33
#